data_7f212f6ef819ecc67d08019f6b5c4b4b
#
_entry.id   7f212f6ef819ecc67d08019f6b5c4b4b
#
_cell.length_a   1.000
_cell.length_b   1.000
_cell.length_c   1.000
_cell.angle_alpha   90.00
_cell.angle_beta   90.00
_cell.angle_gamma   90.00
#
_symmetry.space_group_name_H-M   'P 1'
#
loop_
_entity.id
_entity.type
_entity.pdbx_description
1 polymer ?
#
loop_
_entity_poly.entity_id
_entity_poly.type
_entity_poly.pdbx_seq_one_letter_code
_entity_poly.pdbx_strand_id
1 'polypeptide(L)'
;MPETATTEQLREQVRERYAAAAITVTSGQGTASCCEDSGGDGGSCCGPTVLEVDDTFGSALYAATDRDNLPVSAVAASLGCGNPIAVAELREGEKVLDLGSGGGIDVLLSARRVGETGFAYGVDMTDEMLDLARENAAQAGATNVEFLKGSIEDIPLSDGSVDVVISNCVINLSVDKPKVITEMFRVLSPGGRIGISDVVAEDHLSLKARAERGSYVGCIAGALSRQEYLGGLTSAGFSNATVRFTHQVADGMHSAIIQATKPNTSA
;
A
#
# COMPACT_ATOMS: atom_id res chain seq x y z
N MET A 1 -21.50 2.92 -24.69
CA MET A 1 -21.21 2.82 -23.26
C MET A 1 -19.98 1.95 -23.16
N PRO A 2 -18.85 2.38 -22.60
CA PRO A 2 -17.77 1.44 -22.33
C PRO A 2 -18.27 0.40 -21.34
N GLU A 3 -18.07 -0.86 -21.66
CA GLU A 3 -18.39 -2.01 -20.84
C GLU A 3 -17.65 -1.87 -19.51
N THR A 4 -18.35 -1.90 -18.39
CA THR A 4 -17.72 -1.85 -17.07
C THR A 4 -16.87 -3.11 -16.90
N ALA A 5 -15.57 -2.95 -16.69
CA ALA A 5 -14.65 -4.06 -16.48
C ALA A 5 -15.16 -4.96 -15.34
N THR A 6 -15.06 -6.28 -15.52
CA THR A 6 -15.41 -7.23 -14.46
C THR A 6 -14.40 -7.15 -13.30
N THR A 7 -14.79 -7.65 -12.13
CA THR A 7 -13.94 -7.77 -10.94
C THR A 7 -12.59 -8.45 -11.25
N GLU A 8 -12.64 -9.53 -12.04
CA GLU A 8 -11.43 -10.28 -12.44
C GLU A 8 -10.55 -9.49 -13.40
N GLN A 9 -11.16 -8.77 -14.35
CA GLN A 9 -10.41 -7.89 -15.27
C GLN A 9 -9.72 -6.74 -14.54
N LEU A 10 -10.38 -6.13 -13.55
CA LEU A 10 -9.76 -5.07 -12.74
C LEU A 10 -8.57 -5.60 -11.92
N ARG A 11 -8.71 -6.78 -11.32
CA ARG A 11 -7.62 -7.42 -10.57
C ARG A 11 -6.43 -7.74 -11.48
N GLU A 12 -6.69 -8.26 -12.68
CA GLU A 12 -5.65 -8.56 -13.65
C GLU A 12 -4.94 -7.30 -14.15
N GLN A 13 -5.65 -6.22 -14.44
CA GLN A 13 -5.04 -4.94 -14.81
C GLN A 13 -4.12 -4.40 -13.71
N VAL A 14 -4.51 -4.52 -12.45
CA VAL A 14 -3.65 -4.14 -11.32
C VAL A 14 -2.39 -5.02 -11.30
N ARG A 15 -2.55 -6.35 -11.39
CA ARG A 15 -1.42 -7.29 -11.40
C ARG A 15 -0.44 -7.01 -12.53
N GLU A 16 -0.92 -6.85 -13.77
CA GLU A 16 -0.07 -6.56 -14.94
C GLU A 16 0.72 -5.26 -14.79
N ARG A 17 0.08 -4.21 -14.25
CA ARG A 17 0.76 -2.93 -14.04
C ARG A 17 1.90 -3.05 -13.01
N TYR A 18 1.65 -3.71 -11.89
CA TYR A 18 2.68 -3.87 -10.85
C TYR A 18 3.79 -4.83 -11.29
N ALA A 19 3.48 -5.88 -12.06
CA ALA A 19 4.47 -6.74 -12.70
C ALA A 19 5.38 -5.94 -13.65
N ALA A 20 4.80 -5.11 -14.51
CA ALA A 20 5.56 -4.25 -15.41
C ALA A 20 6.46 -3.26 -14.65
N ALA A 21 5.99 -2.70 -13.54
CA ALA A 21 6.78 -1.82 -12.69
C ALA A 21 8.00 -2.55 -12.07
N ALA A 22 7.81 -3.77 -11.56
CA ALA A 22 8.91 -4.59 -11.02
C ALA A 22 9.97 -4.90 -12.10
N ILE A 23 9.53 -5.30 -13.31
CA ILE A 23 10.41 -5.59 -14.44
C ILE A 23 11.21 -4.34 -14.85
N THR A 24 10.57 -3.17 -14.87
CA THR A 24 11.25 -1.89 -15.22
C THR A 24 12.37 -1.59 -14.23
N VAL A 25 12.13 -1.75 -12.94
CA VAL A 25 13.14 -1.53 -11.89
C VAL A 25 14.28 -2.54 -11.99
N THR A 26 13.97 -3.83 -12.19
CA THR A 26 14.98 -4.91 -12.27
C THR A 26 15.83 -4.81 -13.55
N SER A 27 15.26 -4.34 -14.66
CA SER A 27 16.01 -4.15 -15.91
C SER A 27 16.90 -2.90 -15.96
N GLY A 28 16.88 -2.07 -14.91
CA GLY A 28 17.66 -0.84 -14.82
C GLY A 28 17.16 0.29 -15.75
N GLN A 29 15.91 0.22 -16.22
CA GLN A 29 15.35 1.19 -17.16
C GLN A 29 14.67 2.40 -16.50
N GLY A 30 14.74 2.56 -15.18
CA GLY A 30 14.21 3.74 -14.48
C GLY A 30 13.43 3.44 -13.22
N THR A 31 12.81 4.45 -12.63
CA THR A 31 11.87 4.34 -11.49
C THR A 31 10.47 4.02 -11.97
N ALA A 32 9.70 3.24 -11.22
CA ALA A 32 8.29 2.99 -11.49
C ALA A 32 7.47 4.28 -11.32
N SER A 33 6.51 4.54 -12.23
CA SER A 33 5.61 5.70 -12.16
C SER A 33 4.14 5.27 -12.05
N CYS A 34 3.37 5.95 -11.21
CA CYS A 34 1.93 5.69 -11.04
C CYS A 34 1.04 6.41 -12.05
N CYS A 35 1.56 7.41 -12.80
CA CYS A 35 0.76 8.24 -13.69
C CYS A 35 1.01 7.87 -15.14
N GLU A 36 0.00 7.32 -15.84
CA GLU A 36 -0.08 7.32 -17.30
C GLU A 36 -1.03 8.42 -17.76
N ASP A 37 -0.51 9.23 -18.70
CA ASP A 37 -1.25 10.25 -19.42
C ASP A 37 -2.44 9.66 -20.18
N SER A 38 -3.61 10.19 -19.95
CA SER A 38 -4.75 10.09 -20.86
C SER A 38 -4.58 11.14 -21.96
N GLY A 39 -4.01 10.71 -23.08
CA GLY A 39 -4.17 11.17 -24.45
C GLY A 39 -4.18 12.68 -24.75
N GLY A 40 -3.12 13.13 -25.44
CA GLY A 40 -3.10 14.41 -26.17
C GLY A 40 -1.78 14.64 -26.90
N ASP A 41 -1.79 14.29 -28.17
CA ASP A 41 -0.97 14.79 -29.31
C ASP A 41 0.55 15.05 -29.16
N GLY A 42 1.33 14.19 -29.82
CA GLY A 42 2.50 14.51 -30.60
C GLY A 42 3.73 15.13 -29.93
N GLY A 43 4.62 14.29 -29.36
CA GLY A 43 5.98 14.72 -29.03
C GLY A 43 6.90 13.54 -28.76
N SER A 44 7.70 13.14 -29.76
CA SER A 44 8.79 12.15 -29.62
C SER A 44 9.84 12.70 -28.65
N CYS A 45 9.94 12.10 -27.43
CA CYS A 45 11.03 12.35 -26.49
C CYS A 45 11.73 11.03 -26.14
N CYS A 46 12.66 10.58 -27.02
CA CYS A 46 13.71 9.65 -26.65
C CYS A 46 14.91 10.46 -26.11
N GLY A 47 14.87 10.79 -24.83
CA GLY A 47 16.00 11.30 -24.05
C GLY A 47 15.92 10.71 -22.64
N PRO A 48 17.03 10.57 -21.88
CA PRO A 48 16.95 10.16 -20.49
C PRO A 48 16.26 11.28 -19.72
N THR A 49 14.93 11.18 -19.62
CA THR A 49 14.14 12.10 -18.80
C THR A 49 14.46 11.78 -17.35
N VAL A 50 15.13 12.73 -16.70
CA VAL A 50 15.11 12.84 -15.25
C VAL A 50 13.64 13.04 -14.90
N LEU A 51 12.98 11.98 -14.43
CA LEU A 51 11.60 12.03 -14.00
C LEU A 51 11.54 13.04 -12.85
N GLU A 52 10.78 14.12 -13.07
CA GLU A 52 10.37 14.98 -11.96
C GLU A 52 9.68 14.08 -10.94
N VAL A 53 10.31 13.95 -9.78
CA VAL A 53 9.73 13.21 -8.65
C VAL A 53 8.53 14.03 -8.22
N ASP A 54 7.32 13.51 -8.50
CA ASP A 54 6.10 14.08 -7.95
C ASP A 54 6.16 13.89 -6.43
N ASP A 55 6.35 14.98 -5.67
CA ASP A 55 6.47 14.97 -4.22
C ASP A 55 5.21 14.42 -3.52
N THR A 56 4.19 14.06 -4.28
CA THR A 56 2.89 13.56 -3.80
C THR A 56 2.86 12.03 -3.63
N PHE A 57 3.73 11.30 -4.33
CA PHE A 57 3.75 9.82 -4.34
C PHE A 57 5.17 9.25 -4.31
N GLY A 58 5.29 8.00 -3.87
CA GLY A 58 6.51 7.21 -3.96
C GLY A 58 7.55 7.49 -2.87
N SER A 59 8.81 7.24 -3.20
CA SER A 59 9.92 7.25 -2.24
C SER A 59 10.24 8.61 -1.62
N ALA A 60 9.77 9.72 -2.22
CA ALA A 60 9.96 11.07 -1.68
C ALA A 60 9.27 11.26 -0.31
N LEU A 61 8.26 10.44 0.00
CA LEU A 61 7.49 10.51 1.25
C LEU A 61 8.19 9.87 2.45
N TYR A 62 9.34 9.20 2.24
CA TYR A 62 10.16 8.64 3.31
C TYR A 62 11.30 9.58 3.67
N ALA A 63 11.69 9.61 4.94
CA ALA A 63 12.84 10.40 5.38
C ALA A 63 14.13 9.94 4.65
N ALA A 64 15.03 10.87 4.35
CA ALA A 64 16.28 10.55 3.68
C ALA A 64 17.08 9.47 4.45
N THR A 65 17.12 9.54 5.78
CA THR A 65 17.77 8.56 6.65
C THR A 65 17.16 7.15 6.55
N ASP A 66 15.88 7.04 6.24
CA ASP A 66 15.22 5.74 6.03
C ASP A 66 15.60 5.18 4.65
N ARG A 67 15.69 6.03 3.62
CA ARG A 67 16.04 5.65 2.23
C ARG A 67 17.53 5.30 2.05
N ASP A 68 18.42 6.06 2.66
CA ASP A 68 19.89 5.96 2.47
C ASP A 68 20.44 4.57 2.84
N ASN A 69 19.72 3.81 3.65
CA ASN A 69 20.11 2.48 4.10
C ASN A 69 19.35 1.33 3.42
N LEU A 70 18.55 1.62 2.39
CA LEU A 70 17.79 0.62 1.65
C LEU A 70 18.40 0.33 0.29
N PRO A 71 18.18 -0.87 -0.29
CA PRO A 71 18.48 -1.12 -1.69
C PRO A 71 17.79 -0.10 -2.60
N VAL A 72 18.55 0.40 -3.60
CA VAL A 72 18.02 1.40 -4.55
C VAL A 72 16.77 0.87 -5.27
N SER A 73 16.73 -0.42 -5.57
CA SER A 73 15.58 -1.09 -6.20
C SER A 73 14.32 -1.09 -5.31
N ALA A 74 14.46 -1.25 -3.99
CA ALA A 74 13.34 -1.14 -3.06
C ALA A 74 12.75 0.28 -3.07
N VAL A 75 13.62 1.29 -3.07
CA VAL A 75 13.22 2.70 -3.12
C VAL A 75 12.58 3.05 -4.47
N ALA A 76 13.15 2.56 -5.58
CA ALA A 76 12.64 2.80 -6.92
C ALA A 76 11.28 2.13 -7.21
N ALA A 77 10.98 1.01 -6.56
CA ALA A 77 9.70 0.31 -6.68
C ALA A 77 8.59 0.86 -5.77
N SER A 78 8.87 1.91 -4.99
CA SER A 78 7.89 2.51 -4.09
C SER A 78 6.87 3.34 -4.88
N LEU A 79 5.60 2.94 -4.81
CA LEU A 79 4.46 3.57 -5.49
C LEU A 79 3.40 4.11 -4.51
N GLY A 80 3.69 4.11 -3.21
CA GLY A 80 2.75 4.50 -2.17
C GLY A 80 2.50 6.01 -2.09
N CYS A 81 1.43 6.40 -1.41
CA CYS A 81 1.00 7.79 -1.20
C CYS A 81 1.31 8.32 0.20
N GLY A 82 2.13 7.62 0.99
CA GLY A 82 2.48 8.03 2.35
C GLY A 82 3.55 7.18 3.00
N ASN A 83 3.72 7.34 4.30
CA ASN A 83 4.64 6.56 5.13
C ASN A 83 3.86 5.86 6.26
N PRO A 84 3.36 4.64 6.04
CA PRO A 84 2.55 3.93 7.01
C PRO A 84 3.35 3.54 8.27
N ILE A 85 4.66 3.37 8.15
CA ILE A 85 5.53 3.00 9.28
C ILE A 85 5.62 4.12 10.31
N ALA A 86 5.70 5.37 9.86
CA ALA A 86 5.69 6.53 10.75
C ALA A 86 4.35 6.66 11.49
N VAL A 87 3.29 6.16 10.89
CA VAL A 87 1.90 6.22 11.40
C VAL A 87 1.60 5.08 12.37
N ALA A 88 2.15 3.90 12.12
CA ALA A 88 1.85 2.69 12.89
C ALA A 88 2.57 2.64 14.26
N GLU A 89 3.53 3.53 14.51
CA GLU A 89 4.29 3.60 15.78
C GLU A 89 4.87 2.22 16.19
N LEU A 90 5.65 1.60 15.28
CA LEU A 90 6.19 0.25 15.48
C LEU A 90 7.12 0.20 16.71
N ARG A 91 7.03 -0.91 17.46
CA ARG A 91 7.78 -1.16 18.70
C ARG A 91 8.67 -2.39 18.52
N GLU A 92 9.75 -2.43 19.27
CA GLU A 92 10.65 -3.59 19.31
C GLU A 92 9.89 -4.88 19.71
N GLY A 93 10.17 -5.97 19.00
CA GLY A 93 9.55 -7.28 19.24
C GLY A 93 8.21 -7.49 18.55
N GLU A 94 7.59 -6.49 17.94
CA GLU A 94 6.30 -6.63 17.26
C GLU A 94 6.41 -7.43 15.95
N LYS A 95 5.33 -8.12 15.62
CA LYS A 95 5.10 -8.74 14.30
C LYS A 95 4.24 -7.82 13.45
N VAL A 96 4.78 -7.42 12.30
CA VAL A 96 4.16 -6.49 11.37
C VAL A 96 3.77 -7.21 10.09
N LEU A 97 2.61 -6.89 9.54
CA LEU A 97 2.18 -7.31 8.20
C LEU A 97 2.00 -6.08 7.32
N ASP A 98 2.64 -6.07 6.16
CA ASP A 98 2.44 -5.10 5.09
C ASP A 98 1.56 -5.69 3.99
N LEU A 99 0.44 -5.03 3.70
CA LEU A 99 -0.51 -5.43 2.66
C LEU A 99 -0.16 -4.76 1.33
N GLY A 100 0.12 -5.59 0.30
CA GLY A 100 0.60 -5.14 -1.00
C GLY A 100 2.03 -4.62 -0.89
N SER A 101 2.92 -5.46 -0.39
CA SER A 101 4.29 -5.08 -0.02
C SER A 101 5.18 -4.65 -1.19
N GLY A 102 4.76 -4.91 -2.45
CA GLY A 102 5.53 -4.55 -3.63
C GLY A 102 6.98 -4.99 -3.55
N GLY A 103 7.92 -4.11 -3.86
CA GLY A 103 9.37 -4.34 -3.75
C GLY A 103 9.93 -4.42 -2.32
N GLY A 104 9.08 -4.39 -1.28
CA GLY A 104 9.43 -4.69 0.11
C GLY A 104 9.95 -3.50 0.93
N ILE A 105 9.81 -2.26 0.48
CA ILE A 105 10.34 -1.09 1.20
C ILE A 105 9.80 -0.99 2.63
N ASP A 106 8.47 -1.07 2.80
CA ASP A 106 7.82 -0.93 4.10
C ASP A 106 8.09 -2.15 5.01
N VAL A 107 8.25 -3.34 4.43
CA VAL A 107 8.67 -4.56 5.16
C VAL A 107 10.09 -4.42 5.72
N LEU A 108 11.04 -3.95 4.91
CA LEU A 108 12.44 -3.77 5.32
C LEU A 108 12.58 -2.70 6.40
N LEU A 109 11.87 -1.60 6.27
CA LEU A 109 11.83 -0.55 7.28
C LEU A 109 11.17 -1.03 8.57
N SER A 110 10.08 -1.81 8.46
CA SER A 110 9.41 -2.42 9.61
C SER A 110 10.34 -3.38 10.35
N ALA A 111 11.02 -4.27 9.62
CA ALA A 111 11.96 -5.24 10.18
C ALA A 111 13.07 -4.57 11.00
N ARG A 112 13.61 -3.44 10.52
CA ARG A 112 14.59 -2.65 11.26
C ARG A 112 14.03 -2.04 12.55
N ARG A 113 12.79 -1.52 12.48
CA ARG A 113 12.15 -0.87 13.64
C ARG A 113 11.72 -1.83 14.72
N VAL A 114 11.27 -3.03 14.35
CA VAL A 114 10.88 -4.05 15.33
C VAL A 114 12.09 -4.82 15.89
N GLY A 115 13.28 -4.67 15.29
CA GLY A 115 14.50 -5.26 15.78
C GLY A 115 14.59 -6.78 15.64
N GLU A 116 15.63 -7.39 16.21
CA GLU A 116 15.92 -8.82 16.05
C GLU A 116 14.87 -9.74 16.69
N THR A 117 14.11 -9.25 17.66
CA THR A 117 13.05 -10.01 18.35
C THR A 117 11.69 -9.88 17.68
N GLY A 118 11.54 -8.91 16.75
CA GLY A 118 10.35 -8.71 15.95
C GLY A 118 10.45 -9.36 14.58
N PHE A 119 9.36 -9.29 13.81
CA PHE A 119 9.27 -9.91 12.50
C PHE A 119 8.37 -9.08 11.55
N ALA A 120 8.71 -9.03 10.25
CA ALA A 120 7.90 -8.34 9.27
C ALA A 120 7.50 -9.26 8.11
N TYR A 121 6.21 -9.35 7.86
CA TYR A 121 5.62 -10.07 6.73
C TYR A 121 5.23 -9.08 5.64
N GLY A 122 5.43 -9.45 4.38
CA GLY A 122 4.86 -8.77 3.22
C GLY A 122 3.95 -9.70 2.45
N VAL A 123 2.75 -9.24 2.10
CA VAL A 123 1.84 -9.98 1.21
C VAL A 123 1.69 -9.22 -0.10
N ASP A 124 1.92 -9.90 -1.22
CA ASP A 124 1.66 -9.39 -2.56
C ASP A 124 1.10 -10.49 -3.48
N MET A 125 0.31 -10.10 -4.47
CA MET A 125 -0.26 -11.04 -5.44
C MET A 125 0.63 -11.24 -6.67
N THR A 126 1.66 -10.41 -6.84
CA THR A 126 2.51 -10.31 -8.03
C THR A 126 3.83 -11.05 -7.80
N ASP A 127 4.13 -12.08 -8.57
CA ASP A 127 5.36 -12.87 -8.42
C ASP A 127 6.60 -12.00 -8.64
N GLU A 128 6.59 -11.14 -9.63
CA GLU A 128 7.69 -10.23 -9.98
C GLU A 128 8.02 -9.25 -8.85
N MET A 129 7.00 -8.77 -8.13
CA MET A 129 7.19 -7.93 -6.94
C MET A 129 7.77 -8.73 -5.78
N LEU A 130 7.28 -9.94 -5.53
CA LEU A 130 7.79 -10.80 -4.46
C LEU A 130 9.25 -11.22 -4.70
N ASP A 131 9.63 -11.49 -5.95
CA ASP A 131 11.01 -11.82 -6.30
C ASP A 131 11.93 -10.62 -6.07
N LEU A 132 11.53 -9.43 -6.54
CA LEU A 132 12.23 -8.18 -6.26
C LEU A 132 12.35 -7.92 -4.75
N ALA A 133 11.28 -8.13 -3.97
CA ALA A 133 11.30 -7.95 -2.52
C ALA A 133 12.27 -8.90 -1.81
N ARG A 134 12.34 -10.16 -2.25
CA ARG A 134 13.30 -11.15 -1.72
C ARG A 134 14.76 -10.78 -2.04
N GLU A 135 15.01 -10.31 -3.27
CA GLU A 135 16.33 -9.80 -3.66
C GLU A 135 16.74 -8.59 -2.81
N ASN A 136 15.82 -7.64 -2.63
CA ASN A 136 16.04 -6.46 -1.78
C ASN A 136 16.32 -6.86 -0.32
N ALA A 137 15.61 -7.84 0.22
CA ALA A 137 15.84 -8.34 1.58
C ALA A 137 17.23 -8.98 1.72
N ALA A 138 17.64 -9.79 0.73
CA ALA A 138 18.97 -10.38 0.71
C ALA A 138 20.08 -9.32 0.63
N GLN A 139 19.92 -8.30 -0.21
CA GLN A 139 20.85 -7.17 -0.32
C GLN A 139 20.94 -6.35 0.99
N ALA A 140 19.80 -6.16 1.66
CA ALA A 140 19.73 -5.46 2.94
C ALA A 140 20.23 -6.30 4.13
N GLY A 141 20.49 -7.60 3.93
CA GLY A 141 20.86 -8.52 5.01
C GLY A 141 19.74 -8.73 6.03
N ALA A 142 18.47 -8.52 5.64
CA ALA A 142 17.33 -8.68 6.53
C ALA A 142 17.02 -10.18 6.75
N THR A 143 17.03 -10.61 8.01
CA THR A 143 16.81 -12.03 8.39
C THR A 143 15.46 -12.26 9.09
N ASN A 144 14.78 -11.17 9.48
CA ASN A 144 13.49 -11.19 10.18
C ASN A 144 12.35 -10.71 9.27
N VAL A 145 12.36 -11.15 8.01
CA VAL A 145 11.32 -10.85 7.02
C VAL A 145 10.86 -12.10 6.29
N GLU A 146 9.60 -12.10 5.84
CA GLU A 146 9.04 -13.12 4.96
C GLU A 146 8.07 -12.50 3.96
N PHE A 147 8.16 -12.92 2.68
CA PHE A 147 7.29 -12.47 1.61
C PHE A 147 6.38 -13.60 1.15
N LEU A 148 5.08 -13.39 1.30
CA LEU A 148 4.03 -14.36 1.07
C LEU A 148 3.24 -14.00 -0.19
N LYS A 149 3.05 -14.98 -1.07
CA LYS A 149 2.14 -14.82 -2.19
C LYS A 149 0.70 -14.97 -1.71
N GLY A 150 -0.11 -13.94 -1.92
CA GLY A 150 -1.51 -13.94 -1.51
C GLY A 150 -2.24 -12.68 -1.95
N SER A 151 -3.54 -12.72 -1.78
CA SER A 151 -4.43 -11.56 -1.96
C SER A 151 -4.67 -10.91 -0.61
N ILE A 152 -4.83 -9.59 -0.59
CA ILE A 152 -5.20 -8.85 0.63
C ILE A 152 -6.63 -9.16 1.11
N GLU A 153 -7.46 -9.75 0.24
CA GLU A 153 -8.79 -10.27 0.56
C GLU A 153 -8.76 -11.69 1.16
N ASP A 154 -7.61 -12.38 1.11
CA ASP A 154 -7.42 -13.74 1.66
C ASP A 154 -5.96 -13.89 2.11
N ILE A 155 -5.65 -13.32 3.26
CA ILE A 155 -4.29 -13.20 3.79
C ILE A 155 -3.79 -14.57 4.25
N PRO A 156 -2.63 -15.06 3.74
CA PRO A 156 -2.12 -16.40 4.05
C PRO A 156 -1.42 -16.47 5.44
N LEU A 157 -2.06 -15.91 6.43
CA LEU A 157 -1.63 -15.92 7.84
C LEU A 157 -2.78 -16.39 8.75
N SER A 158 -2.44 -16.99 9.87
CA SER A 158 -3.41 -17.44 10.87
C SER A 158 -4.06 -16.26 11.60
N ASP A 159 -5.22 -16.52 12.21
CA ASP A 159 -5.90 -15.57 13.07
C ASP A 159 -5.00 -15.12 14.22
N GLY A 160 -5.00 -13.82 14.52
CA GLY A 160 -4.27 -13.28 15.67
C GLY A 160 -2.74 -13.46 15.59
N SER A 161 -2.15 -13.53 14.40
CA SER A 161 -0.73 -13.85 14.20
C SER A 161 0.20 -12.63 14.15
N VAL A 162 -0.35 -11.41 14.02
CA VAL A 162 0.43 -10.17 13.93
C VAL A 162 -0.09 -9.10 14.90
N ASP A 163 0.79 -8.19 15.30
CA ASP A 163 0.48 -7.11 16.23
C ASP A 163 0.09 -5.82 15.49
N VAL A 164 0.63 -5.64 14.28
CA VAL A 164 0.42 -4.45 13.47
C VAL A 164 0.17 -4.84 12.02
N VAL A 165 -0.84 -4.22 11.40
CA VAL A 165 -1.03 -4.25 9.95
C VAL A 165 -0.78 -2.86 9.40
N ILE A 166 0.06 -2.77 8.38
CA ILE A 166 0.31 -1.56 7.60
C ILE A 166 -0.13 -1.76 6.15
N SER A 167 -0.37 -0.67 5.45
CA SER A 167 -0.63 -0.67 4.01
C SER A 167 -0.36 0.72 3.42
N ASN A 168 0.10 0.77 2.19
CA ASN A 168 0.43 2.00 1.50
C ASN A 168 -0.20 2.05 0.11
N CYS A 169 -1.34 2.72 -0.04
CA CYS A 169 -2.09 2.90 -1.30
C CYS A 169 -2.56 1.60 -1.99
N VAL A 170 -2.87 0.56 -1.25
CA VAL A 170 -3.25 -0.75 -1.83
C VAL A 170 -4.71 -1.11 -1.61
N ILE A 171 -5.32 -0.70 -0.49
CA ILE A 171 -6.70 -1.08 -0.16
C ILE A 171 -7.68 -0.58 -1.23
N ASN A 172 -7.43 0.60 -1.80
CA ASN A 172 -8.24 1.15 -2.88
C ASN A 172 -8.23 0.33 -4.17
N LEU A 173 -7.21 -0.50 -4.39
CA LEU A 173 -7.09 -1.41 -5.52
C LEU A 173 -7.89 -2.70 -5.35
N SER A 174 -8.30 -3.02 -4.13
CA SER A 174 -9.16 -4.18 -3.89
C SER A 174 -10.55 -3.98 -4.50
N VAL A 175 -11.08 -5.06 -5.03
CA VAL A 175 -12.46 -5.13 -5.54
C VAL A 175 -13.48 -5.46 -4.43
N ASP A 176 -13.00 -5.95 -3.28
CA ASP A 176 -13.79 -6.30 -2.08
C ASP A 176 -13.15 -5.72 -0.81
N LYS A 177 -13.28 -4.42 -0.65
CA LYS A 177 -12.71 -3.70 0.51
C LYS A 177 -13.28 -4.14 1.88
N PRO A 178 -14.58 -4.47 2.01
CA PRO A 178 -15.10 -5.06 3.24
C PRO A 178 -14.37 -6.35 3.63
N LYS A 179 -14.04 -7.20 2.65
CA LYS A 179 -13.29 -8.44 2.89
C LYS A 179 -11.88 -8.13 3.37
N VAL A 180 -11.18 -7.15 2.77
CA VAL A 180 -9.83 -6.71 3.22
C VAL A 180 -9.88 -6.25 4.68
N ILE A 181 -10.86 -5.42 5.04
CA ILE A 181 -11.01 -4.92 6.41
C ILE A 181 -11.27 -6.07 7.39
N THR A 182 -12.07 -7.06 7.00
CA THR A 182 -12.31 -8.26 7.80
C THR A 182 -11.05 -9.10 7.97
N GLU A 183 -10.25 -9.27 6.93
CA GLU A 183 -8.99 -10.01 6.97
C GLU A 183 -7.95 -9.31 7.86
N MET A 184 -7.82 -7.98 7.77
CA MET A 184 -6.98 -7.20 8.69
C MET A 184 -7.38 -7.44 10.14
N PHE A 185 -8.68 -7.43 10.43
CA PHE A 185 -9.17 -7.71 11.78
C PHE A 185 -8.87 -9.15 12.21
N ARG A 186 -9.03 -10.13 11.32
CA ARG A 186 -8.77 -11.54 11.59
C ARG A 186 -7.33 -11.80 11.98
N VAL A 187 -6.37 -11.32 11.19
CA VAL A 187 -4.94 -11.61 11.40
C VAL A 187 -4.33 -10.86 12.58
N LEU A 188 -4.92 -9.74 13.00
CA LEU A 188 -4.45 -8.99 14.16
C LEU A 188 -4.69 -9.76 15.47
N SER A 189 -3.70 -9.75 16.35
CA SER A 189 -3.83 -10.16 17.76
C SER A 189 -4.78 -9.20 18.52
N PRO A 190 -5.43 -9.64 19.59
CA PRO A 190 -6.16 -8.73 20.49
C PRO A 190 -5.25 -7.59 20.97
N GLY A 191 -5.73 -6.35 20.90
CA GLY A 191 -4.94 -5.15 21.17
C GLY A 191 -4.06 -4.69 20.02
N GLY A 192 -3.97 -5.45 18.93
CA GLY A 192 -3.24 -5.07 17.72
C GLY A 192 -3.88 -3.88 17.00
N ARG A 193 -3.14 -3.26 16.08
CA ARG A 193 -3.55 -2.01 15.44
C ARG A 193 -3.26 -1.99 13.94
N ILE A 194 -3.94 -1.09 13.25
CA ILE A 194 -3.64 -0.76 11.85
C ILE A 194 -3.03 0.63 11.75
N GLY A 195 -2.10 0.80 10.80
CA GLY A 195 -1.55 2.08 10.37
C GLY A 195 -1.48 2.12 8.85
N ILE A 196 -2.44 2.79 8.21
CA ILE A 196 -2.62 2.79 6.76
C ILE A 196 -2.40 4.19 6.23
N SER A 197 -1.71 4.29 5.10
CA SER A 197 -1.68 5.48 4.26
C SER A 197 -2.39 5.17 2.95
N ASP A 198 -3.46 5.91 2.62
CA ASP A 198 -4.25 5.68 1.41
C ASP A 198 -4.89 6.97 0.90
N VAL A 199 -5.35 6.97 -0.35
CA VAL A 199 -6.17 8.06 -0.89
C VAL A 199 -7.60 7.91 -0.38
N VAL A 200 -8.15 8.97 0.18
CA VAL A 200 -9.50 9.02 0.74
C VAL A 200 -10.29 10.17 0.14
N ALA A 201 -11.51 9.89 -0.27
CA ALA A 201 -12.42 10.89 -0.81
C ALA A 201 -13.16 11.66 0.30
N GLU A 202 -13.50 12.91 0.03
CA GLU A 202 -14.49 13.64 0.83
C GLU A 202 -15.87 12.98 0.68
N ASP A 203 -16.66 13.01 1.75
CA ASP A 203 -17.92 12.25 1.85
C ASP A 203 -19.00 12.70 0.85
N HIS A 204 -18.90 13.90 0.29
CA HIS A 204 -19.83 14.39 -0.71
C HIS A 204 -19.58 13.87 -2.13
N LEU A 205 -18.42 13.24 -2.39
CA LEU A 205 -18.06 12.74 -3.71
C LEU A 205 -18.71 11.37 -3.98
N SER A 206 -19.56 11.32 -5.01
CA SER A 206 -20.11 10.07 -5.52
C SER A 206 -19.03 9.18 -6.16
N LEU A 207 -19.28 7.87 -6.28
CA LEU A 207 -18.36 6.95 -6.97
C LEU A 207 -18.02 7.41 -8.39
N LYS A 208 -19.03 7.95 -9.13
CA LYS A 208 -18.81 8.51 -10.46
C LYS A 208 -17.86 9.71 -10.43
N ALA A 209 -18.06 10.62 -9.48
CA ALA A 209 -17.20 11.78 -9.33
C ALA A 209 -15.75 11.43 -8.97
N ARG A 210 -15.54 10.36 -8.18
CA ARG A 210 -14.19 9.82 -7.89
C ARG A 210 -13.54 9.24 -9.15
N ALA A 211 -14.28 8.47 -9.96
CA ALA A 211 -13.79 7.88 -11.20
C ALA A 211 -13.42 8.93 -12.28
N GLU A 212 -14.03 10.11 -12.24
CA GLU A 212 -13.72 11.23 -13.15
C GLU A 212 -12.40 11.96 -12.75
N ARG A 213 -11.88 11.74 -11.53
CA ARG A 213 -10.67 12.41 -11.00
C ARG A 213 -9.38 11.60 -11.20
N GLY A 214 -9.48 10.34 -11.53
CA GLY A 214 -8.32 9.50 -11.78
C GLY A 214 -8.65 8.04 -12.02
N SER A 215 -7.63 7.27 -12.38
CA SER A 215 -7.79 5.86 -12.72
C SER A 215 -7.98 4.98 -11.48
N TYR A 216 -8.53 3.78 -11.70
CA TYR A 216 -8.64 2.76 -10.65
C TYR A 216 -7.25 2.28 -10.21
N VAL A 217 -6.37 2.02 -11.16
CA VAL A 217 -5.00 1.56 -10.93
C VAL A 217 -4.13 2.63 -10.25
N GLY A 218 -4.50 3.91 -10.39
CA GLY A 218 -3.90 5.03 -9.66
C GLY A 218 -4.50 5.28 -8.27
N CYS A 219 -5.23 4.32 -7.69
CA CYS A 219 -5.85 4.39 -6.36
C CYS A 219 -6.93 5.45 -6.16
N ILE A 220 -7.32 6.20 -7.21
CA ILE A 220 -8.28 7.32 -7.10
C ILE A 220 -9.72 6.86 -7.31
N ALA A 221 -10.02 6.20 -8.44
CA ALA A 221 -11.39 5.77 -8.75
C ALA A 221 -11.96 4.79 -7.73
N GLY A 222 -11.10 3.95 -7.14
CA GLY A 222 -11.46 2.98 -6.10
C GLY A 222 -11.46 3.52 -4.68
N ALA A 223 -11.10 4.78 -4.46
CA ALA A 223 -10.95 5.33 -3.11
C ALA A 223 -12.26 5.30 -2.31
N LEU A 224 -12.16 4.89 -1.05
CA LEU A 224 -13.25 5.03 -0.09
C LEU A 224 -13.38 6.48 0.38
N SER A 225 -14.58 6.90 0.75
CA SER A 225 -14.75 8.14 1.51
C SER A 225 -14.35 7.96 2.97
N ARG A 226 -14.20 9.07 3.67
CA ARG A 226 -13.92 9.06 5.12
C ARG A 226 -14.97 8.27 5.90
N GLN A 227 -16.26 8.47 5.60
CA GLN A 227 -17.35 7.75 6.28
C GLN A 227 -17.37 6.26 5.91
N GLU A 228 -17.09 5.89 4.64
CA GLU A 228 -16.99 4.51 4.22
C GLU A 228 -15.87 3.77 4.93
N TYR A 229 -14.69 4.39 5.10
CA TYR A 229 -13.59 3.81 5.90
C TYR A 229 -13.99 3.61 7.36
N LEU A 230 -14.49 4.67 8.03
CA LEU A 230 -14.89 4.59 9.44
C LEU A 230 -16.00 3.57 9.67
N GLY A 231 -17.00 3.53 8.78
CA GLY A 231 -18.09 2.57 8.83
C GLY A 231 -17.62 1.13 8.64
N GLY A 232 -16.74 0.88 7.66
CA GLY A 232 -16.16 -0.43 7.39
C GLY A 232 -15.34 -0.95 8.57
N LEU A 233 -14.45 -0.12 9.14
CA LEU A 233 -13.64 -0.47 10.30
C LEU A 233 -14.51 -0.78 11.52
N THR A 234 -15.50 0.07 11.81
CA THR A 234 -16.43 -0.15 12.93
C THR A 234 -17.23 -1.43 12.75
N SER A 235 -17.72 -1.70 11.53
CA SER A 235 -18.50 -2.90 11.23
C SER A 235 -17.69 -4.19 11.37
N ALA A 236 -16.38 -4.15 11.10
CA ALA A 236 -15.47 -5.27 11.30
C ALA A 236 -15.07 -5.49 12.78
N GLY A 237 -15.44 -4.56 13.69
CA GLY A 237 -15.16 -4.67 15.12
C GLY A 237 -13.99 -3.86 15.62
N PHE A 238 -13.35 -3.04 14.79
CA PHE A 238 -12.30 -2.12 15.22
C PHE A 238 -12.85 -1.03 16.15
N SER A 239 -12.03 -0.63 17.11
CA SER A 239 -12.24 0.53 17.98
C SER A 239 -11.26 1.66 17.66
N ASN A 240 -11.55 2.86 18.16
CA ASN A 240 -10.69 4.04 18.00
C ASN A 240 -10.33 4.36 16.54
N ALA A 241 -11.24 4.07 15.60
CA ALA A 241 -11.02 4.32 14.20
C ALA A 241 -10.93 5.83 13.91
N THR A 242 -9.88 6.24 13.21
CA THR A 242 -9.65 7.62 12.80
C THR A 242 -9.23 7.67 11.33
N VAL A 243 -9.64 8.72 10.63
CA VAL A 243 -9.18 9.06 9.27
C VAL A 243 -8.79 10.53 9.28
N ARG A 244 -7.54 10.82 9.01
CA ARG A 244 -6.97 12.17 9.01
C ARG A 244 -6.35 12.49 7.65
N PHE A 245 -6.91 13.45 6.94
CA PHE A 245 -6.34 13.96 5.70
C PHE A 245 -4.98 14.61 5.92
N THR A 246 -4.05 14.40 5.00
CA THR A 246 -2.69 14.98 5.02
C THR A 246 -2.50 16.02 3.93
N HIS A 247 -2.47 15.64 2.66
CA HIS A 247 -2.35 16.55 1.53
C HIS A 247 -3.38 16.19 0.45
N GLN A 248 -3.72 17.16 -0.38
CA GLN A 248 -4.66 16.98 -1.47
C GLN A 248 -3.94 16.35 -2.67
N VAL A 249 -4.53 15.29 -3.26
CA VAL A 249 -4.01 14.61 -4.46
C VAL A 249 -4.84 14.92 -5.70
N ALA A 250 -6.13 15.23 -5.51
CA ALA A 250 -7.03 15.74 -6.54
C ALA A 250 -8.16 16.52 -5.85
N ASP A 251 -9.03 17.18 -6.61
CA ASP A 251 -10.16 17.94 -6.05
C ASP A 251 -11.08 17.05 -5.22
N GLY A 252 -11.15 17.31 -3.90
CA GLY A 252 -11.90 16.52 -2.92
C GLY A 252 -11.33 15.11 -2.65
N MET A 253 -10.09 14.83 -3.10
CA MET A 253 -9.36 13.58 -2.86
C MET A 253 -8.06 13.89 -2.12
N HIS A 254 -7.80 13.18 -1.04
CA HIS A 254 -6.66 13.46 -0.17
C HIS A 254 -5.89 12.19 0.14
N SER A 255 -4.57 12.28 0.24
CA SER A 255 -3.83 11.30 1.02
C SER A 255 -4.28 11.39 2.47
N ALA A 256 -4.42 10.26 3.12
CA ALA A 256 -4.92 10.21 4.50
C ALA A 256 -4.19 9.13 5.31
N ILE A 257 -4.15 9.38 6.62
CA ILE A 257 -3.73 8.41 7.61
C ILE A 257 -4.97 7.79 8.23
N ILE A 258 -5.04 6.47 8.22
CA ILE A 258 -6.12 5.68 8.80
C ILE A 258 -5.53 4.82 9.92
N GLN A 259 -6.08 4.93 11.11
CA GLN A 259 -5.68 4.17 12.29
C GLN A 259 -6.90 3.58 12.97
N ALA A 260 -6.75 2.37 13.51
CA ALA A 260 -7.74 1.73 14.36
C ALA A 260 -7.08 0.62 15.20
N THR A 261 -7.77 0.16 16.22
CA THR A 261 -7.28 -0.88 17.14
C THR A 261 -8.27 -2.02 17.22
N LYS A 262 -7.78 -3.26 17.16
CA LYS A 262 -8.58 -4.45 17.52
C LYS A 262 -8.73 -4.47 19.03
N PRO A 263 -9.97 -4.46 19.58
CA PRO A 263 -10.17 -4.51 21.03
C PRO A 263 -9.48 -5.72 21.66
N ASN A 264 -9.01 -5.55 22.88
CA ASN A 264 -8.65 -6.71 23.69
C ASN A 264 -9.92 -7.56 23.90
N THR A 265 -9.83 -8.86 23.68
CA THR A 265 -10.92 -9.76 24.09
C THR A 265 -11.15 -9.56 25.57
N SER A 266 -12.31 -9.03 25.95
CA SER A 266 -12.72 -9.03 27.36
C SER A 266 -12.74 -10.46 27.81
N ALA A 267 -11.96 -10.76 28.85
CA ALA A 267 -11.94 -12.05 29.53
C ALA A 267 -13.31 -12.33 30.14
#